data_bd7461c6090e61c68b35bf8378f4d1d8
#
_entry.id   bd7461c6090e61c68b35bf8378f4d1d8
#
_cell.length_a   1.000
_cell.length_b   1.000
_cell.length_c   1.000
_cell.angle_alpha   90.00
_cell.angle_beta   90.00
_cell.angle_gamma   90.00
#
_symmetry.space_group_name_H-M   'P 1'
#
loop_
_entity.id
_entity.type
_entity.pdbx_description
1 polymer ?
#
loop_
_entity_poly.entity_id
_entity_poly.type
_entity_poly.pdbx_seq_one_letter_code
_entity_poly.pdbx_strand_id
1 'polypeptide(L)'
;MKKVIIIGSGIGGLSTAARLIAKGYDVTIFESSEYTGGKIHSFQMDNYRFDAGPSLFTMPNLVDELFYLLDENPRNHFNYKKKEVHCKYFWNDGTKLTAFSNMDKYLEEIKDKLDVPHEVMKKYLIRSQKKIRTN
;
A
#
# COMPACT_ATOMS: atom_id res chain seq x y z
N MET A 1 14.13 -25.47 -17.42
CA MET A 1 13.24 -24.45 -16.80
C MET A 1 12.24 -23.97 -17.83
N LYS A 2 10.95 -23.83 -17.47
CA LYS A 2 9.95 -23.21 -18.38
C LYS A 2 10.19 -21.71 -18.44
N LYS A 3 10.17 -21.13 -19.65
CA LYS A 3 10.35 -19.69 -19.87
C LYS A 3 9.01 -18.97 -19.86
N VAL A 4 8.98 -17.80 -19.23
CA VAL A 4 7.79 -16.94 -19.18
C VAL A 4 8.20 -15.50 -19.55
N ILE A 5 7.39 -14.86 -20.37
CA ILE A 5 7.53 -13.47 -20.74
C ILE A 5 6.41 -12.68 -20.06
N ILE A 6 6.75 -11.58 -19.43
CA ILE A 6 5.82 -10.62 -18.84
C ILE A 6 5.96 -9.30 -19.59
N ILE A 7 4.84 -8.72 -19.98
CA ILE A 7 4.80 -7.42 -20.64
C ILE A 7 4.35 -6.38 -19.61
N GLY A 8 5.22 -5.43 -19.33
CA GLY A 8 5.04 -4.37 -18.35
C GLY A 8 5.65 -4.67 -16.98
N SER A 9 6.47 -3.73 -16.47
CA SER A 9 7.12 -3.78 -15.16
C SER A 9 6.44 -2.90 -14.11
N GLY A 10 5.13 -2.70 -14.22
CA GLY A 10 4.33 -2.14 -13.14
C GLY A 10 4.27 -3.10 -11.94
N ILE A 11 3.66 -2.68 -10.83
CA ILE A 11 3.60 -3.48 -9.60
C ILE A 11 2.98 -4.88 -9.83
N GLY A 12 1.99 -4.99 -10.71
CA GLY A 12 1.39 -6.28 -11.09
C GLY A 12 2.36 -7.19 -11.83
N GLY A 13 3.12 -6.65 -12.80
CA GLY A 13 4.14 -7.41 -13.54
C GLY A 13 5.28 -7.86 -12.64
N LEU A 14 5.79 -6.96 -11.80
CA LEU A 14 6.87 -7.26 -10.85
C LEU A 14 6.46 -8.31 -9.80
N SER A 15 5.26 -8.19 -9.22
CA SER A 15 4.76 -9.18 -8.26
C SER A 15 4.50 -10.54 -8.88
N THR A 16 4.03 -10.57 -10.15
CA THR A 16 3.86 -11.81 -10.91
C THR A 16 5.22 -12.46 -11.20
N ALA A 17 6.21 -11.67 -11.60
CA ALA A 17 7.57 -12.15 -11.83
C ALA A 17 8.17 -12.79 -10.58
N ALA A 18 8.10 -12.11 -9.43
CA ALA A 18 8.60 -12.63 -8.15
C ALA A 18 7.96 -14.00 -7.81
N ARG A 19 6.63 -14.13 -7.96
CA ARG A 19 5.92 -15.38 -7.69
C ARG A 19 6.27 -16.50 -8.67
N LEU A 20 6.54 -16.19 -9.93
CA LEU A 20 6.95 -17.17 -10.94
C LEU A 20 8.39 -17.61 -10.73
N ILE A 21 9.30 -16.69 -10.40
CA ILE A 21 10.70 -17.00 -10.07
C ILE A 21 10.75 -17.93 -8.84
N ALA A 22 10.00 -17.63 -7.79
CA ALA A 22 9.88 -18.49 -6.62
C ALA A 22 9.37 -19.92 -6.94
N LYS A 23 8.64 -20.08 -8.05
CA LYS A 23 8.19 -21.38 -8.57
C LYS A 23 9.16 -22.02 -9.55
N GLY A 24 10.35 -21.48 -9.75
CA GLY A 24 11.40 -22.02 -10.62
C GLY A 24 11.21 -21.75 -12.11
N TYR A 25 10.46 -20.71 -12.49
CA TYR A 25 10.37 -20.29 -13.89
C TYR A 25 11.53 -19.34 -14.25
N ASP A 26 11.96 -19.38 -15.50
CA ASP A 26 12.87 -18.39 -16.11
C ASP A 26 12.02 -17.24 -16.63
N VAL A 27 12.10 -16.06 -16.00
CA VAL A 27 11.19 -14.95 -16.26
C VAL A 27 11.93 -13.80 -16.92
N THR A 28 11.40 -13.32 -18.05
CA THR A 28 11.85 -12.11 -18.73
C THR A 28 10.74 -11.08 -18.71
N ILE A 29 11.04 -9.84 -18.33
CA ILE A 29 10.08 -8.73 -18.33
C ILE A 29 10.46 -7.75 -19.45
N PHE A 30 9.49 -7.37 -20.28
CA PHE A 30 9.61 -6.29 -21.25
C PHE A 30 8.82 -5.07 -20.76
N GLU A 31 9.48 -3.92 -20.77
CA GLU A 31 8.90 -2.64 -20.36
C GLU A 31 9.12 -1.61 -21.49
N SER A 32 8.09 -0.82 -21.77
CA SER A 32 8.14 0.22 -22.81
C SER A 32 8.71 1.55 -22.30
N SER A 33 8.64 1.78 -20.99
CA SER A 33 9.16 2.99 -20.36
C SER A 33 10.64 2.82 -19.99
N GLU A 34 11.35 3.93 -19.83
CA GLU A 34 12.74 3.93 -19.36
C GLU A 34 12.90 3.57 -17.87
N TYR A 35 11.79 3.42 -17.14
CA TYR A 35 11.76 3.11 -15.71
C TYR A 35 10.80 1.96 -15.40
N THR A 36 11.04 1.30 -14.28
CA THR A 36 10.16 0.26 -13.73
C THR A 36 9.20 0.86 -12.70
N GLY A 37 8.12 0.12 -12.33
CA GLY A 37 7.15 0.53 -11.32
C GLY A 37 5.82 1.01 -11.90
N GLY A 38 5.77 1.36 -13.18
CA GLY A 38 4.56 1.82 -13.87
C GLY A 38 4.02 3.12 -13.26
N LYS A 39 2.82 3.07 -12.65
CA LYS A 39 2.22 4.24 -11.99
C LYS A 39 2.92 4.64 -10.68
N ILE A 40 3.82 3.82 -10.15
CA ILE A 40 4.62 4.14 -8.96
C ILE A 40 6.01 4.54 -9.45
N HIS A 41 6.21 5.82 -9.69
CA HIS A 41 7.50 6.36 -10.09
C HIS A 41 7.74 7.74 -9.47
N SER A 42 8.95 8.23 -9.59
CA SER A 42 9.29 9.60 -9.22
C SER A 42 9.93 10.32 -10.41
N PHE A 43 9.77 11.62 -10.45
CA PHE A 43 10.44 12.47 -11.41
C PHE A 43 11.09 13.65 -10.71
N GLN A 44 12.09 14.23 -11.35
CA GLN A 44 12.78 15.40 -10.86
C GLN A 44 12.48 16.59 -11.77
N MET A 45 12.25 17.74 -11.15
CA MET A 45 12.10 19.02 -11.82
C MET A 45 12.97 20.04 -11.07
N ASP A 46 14.00 20.52 -11.72
CA ASP A 46 15.07 21.31 -11.13
C ASP A 46 15.70 20.59 -9.92
N ASN A 47 15.70 21.21 -8.76
CA ASN A 47 16.22 20.65 -7.50
C ASN A 47 15.17 19.90 -6.67
N TYR A 48 13.96 19.69 -7.21
CA TYR A 48 12.85 19.07 -6.48
C TYR A 48 12.53 17.68 -7.05
N ARG A 49 12.39 16.71 -6.13
CA ARG A 49 11.93 15.37 -6.46
C ARG A 49 10.45 15.25 -6.11
N PHE A 50 9.66 14.73 -7.06
CA PHE A 50 8.25 14.48 -6.90
C PHE A 50 7.97 12.99 -7.01
N ASP A 51 7.15 12.46 -6.10
CA ASP A 51 6.59 11.13 -6.23
C ASP A 51 5.30 11.23 -7.07
N ALA A 52 5.26 10.52 -8.19
CA ALA A 52 4.10 10.43 -9.05
C ALA A 52 3.32 9.15 -8.77
N GLY A 53 2.01 9.24 -8.74
CA GLY A 53 1.12 8.11 -8.51
C GLY A 53 0.58 8.04 -7.08
N PRO A 54 0.28 6.84 -6.55
CA PRO A 54 -0.32 6.67 -5.23
C PRO A 54 0.57 7.21 -4.12
N SER A 55 0.03 8.12 -3.30
CA SER A 55 0.74 8.70 -2.15
C SER A 55 0.58 7.91 -0.86
N LEU A 56 -0.37 6.94 -0.82
CA LEU A 56 -0.62 6.10 0.34
C LEU A 56 -0.07 4.70 0.12
N PHE A 57 0.77 4.26 1.04
CA PHE A 57 1.27 2.90 1.08
C PHE A 57 0.45 2.08 2.07
N THR A 58 -0.44 1.25 1.52
CA THR A 58 -1.31 0.36 2.30
C THR A 58 -0.90 -1.10 2.13
N MET A 59 -1.24 -1.95 3.11
CA MET A 59 -0.98 -3.40 3.09
C MET A 59 0.51 -3.75 2.82
N PRO A 60 1.46 -3.18 3.55
CA PRO A 60 2.89 -3.38 3.32
C PRO A 60 3.32 -4.85 3.45
N ASN A 61 2.58 -5.65 4.21
CA ASN A 61 2.80 -7.08 4.35
C ASN A 61 2.76 -7.85 3.03
N LEU A 62 1.97 -7.39 2.04
CA LEU A 62 1.94 -8.02 0.72
C LEU A 62 3.23 -7.80 -0.07
N VAL A 63 3.90 -6.67 0.16
CA VAL A 63 5.22 -6.40 -0.43
C VAL A 63 6.29 -7.21 0.30
N ASP A 64 6.25 -7.23 1.64
CA ASP A 64 7.16 -8.06 2.44
C ASP A 64 7.10 -9.53 2.05
N GLU A 65 5.90 -10.07 1.79
CA GLU A 65 5.66 -11.43 1.32
C GLU A 65 6.42 -11.74 0.01
N LEU A 66 6.48 -10.80 -0.94
CA LEU A 66 7.20 -11.02 -2.20
C LEU A 66 8.69 -11.22 -1.99
N PHE A 67 9.30 -10.51 -1.05
CA PHE A 67 10.71 -10.70 -0.70
C PHE A 67 10.93 -12.06 -0.02
N TYR A 68 10.08 -12.43 0.94
CA TYR A 68 10.19 -13.72 1.61
C TYR A 68 10.00 -14.91 0.68
N LEU A 69 9.17 -14.78 -0.37
CA LEU A 69 9.03 -15.83 -1.41
C LEU A 69 10.31 -16.08 -2.19
N LEU A 70 11.24 -15.14 -2.18
CA LEU A 70 12.54 -15.23 -2.85
C LEU A 70 13.70 -15.46 -1.86
N ASP A 71 13.38 -15.87 -0.62
CA ASP A 71 14.33 -16.04 0.48
C ASP A 71 15.12 -14.77 0.84
N GLU A 72 14.53 -13.59 0.56
CA GLU A 72 15.12 -12.28 0.84
C GLU A 72 14.48 -11.61 2.06
N ASN A 73 15.32 -10.92 2.84
CA ASN A 73 14.81 -10.08 3.92
C ASN A 73 14.35 -8.71 3.37
N PRO A 74 13.04 -8.39 3.42
CA PRO A 74 12.55 -7.12 2.87
C PRO A 74 13.22 -5.88 3.49
N ARG A 75 13.71 -5.97 4.74
CA ARG A 75 14.36 -4.83 5.43
C ARG A 75 15.74 -4.46 4.86
N ASN A 76 16.35 -5.35 4.06
CA ASN A 76 17.58 -5.04 3.33
C ASN A 76 17.32 -4.15 2.11
N HIS A 77 16.10 -4.16 1.58
CA HIS A 77 15.74 -3.49 0.32
C HIS A 77 14.79 -2.31 0.53
N PHE A 78 13.91 -2.41 1.54
CA PHE A 78 12.79 -1.51 1.65
C PHE A 78 12.36 -1.34 3.12
N ASN A 79 12.24 -0.09 3.55
CA ASN A 79 11.85 0.28 4.90
C ASN A 79 10.66 1.23 4.89
N TYR A 80 9.71 1.03 5.81
CA TYR A 80 8.56 1.89 5.99
C TYR A 80 8.24 2.10 7.47
N LYS A 81 7.53 3.18 7.76
CA LYS A 81 7.04 3.50 9.10
C LYS A 81 5.53 3.67 9.08
N LYS A 82 4.85 3.03 10.01
CA LYS A 82 3.44 3.27 10.25
C LYS A 82 3.27 4.69 10.83
N LYS A 83 2.44 5.51 10.20
CA LYS A 83 2.12 6.84 10.71
C LYS A 83 1.06 6.74 11.80
N GLU A 84 1.13 7.58 12.84
CA GLU A 84 0.09 7.69 13.87
C GLU A 84 -1.19 8.28 13.27
N VAL A 85 -1.07 9.28 12.42
CA VAL A 85 -2.16 9.90 11.69
C VAL A 85 -2.09 9.46 10.23
N HIS A 86 -3.15 8.81 9.75
CA HIS A 86 -3.26 8.36 8.37
C HIS A 86 -3.75 9.46 7.46
N CYS A 87 -4.78 10.19 7.89
CA CYS A 87 -5.45 11.19 7.10
C CYS A 87 -6.09 12.24 8.01
N LYS A 88 -6.27 13.44 7.48
CA LYS A 88 -7.09 14.51 8.07
C LYS A 88 -8.14 14.90 7.06
N TYR A 89 -9.38 14.93 7.49
CA TYR A 89 -10.52 15.34 6.68
C TYR A 89 -10.98 16.73 7.09
N PHE A 90 -11.42 17.50 6.12
CA PHE A 90 -11.91 18.86 6.29
C PHE A 90 -13.18 19.03 5.47
N TRP A 91 -14.24 19.54 6.08
CA TRP A 91 -15.50 19.81 5.41
C TRP A 91 -15.79 21.32 5.37
N ASN A 92 -16.66 21.73 4.46
CA ASN A 92 -17.00 23.14 4.26
C ASN A 92 -17.75 23.77 5.44
N ASP A 93 -18.40 22.98 6.28
CA ASP A 93 -19.05 23.40 7.51
C ASP A 93 -18.10 23.64 8.68
N GLY A 94 -16.78 23.49 8.44
CA GLY A 94 -15.73 23.62 9.44
C GLY A 94 -15.41 22.35 10.22
N THR A 95 -16.15 21.27 10.00
CA THR A 95 -15.88 19.97 10.64
C THR A 95 -14.49 19.46 10.22
N LYS A 96 -13.76 18.93 11.19
CA LYS A 96 -12.43 18.33 10.99
C LYS A 96 -12.38 16.97 11.68
N LEU A 97 -11.84 15.98 11.00
CA LEU A 97 -11.67 14.63 11.54
C LEU A 97 -10.24 14.15 11.31
N THR A 98 -9.63 13.57 12.32
CA THR A 98 -8.31 12.96 12.22
C THR A 98 -8.43 11.43 12.25
N ALA A 99 -7.98 10.76 11.18
CA ALA A 99 -7.95 9.31 11.13
C ALA A 99 -6.65 8.80 11.76
N PHE A 100 -6.76 8.29 12.98
CA PHE A 100 -5.64 7.71 13.71
C PHE A 100 -5.42 6.23 13.34
N SER A 101 -4.16 5.78 13.40
CA SER A 101 -3.80 4.36 13.29
C SER A 101 -4.26 3.52 14.48
N ASN A 102 -4.38 4.14 15.65
CA ASN A 102 -4.92 3.51 16.83
C ASN A 102 -6.44 3.53 16.76
N MET A 103 -7.07 2.35 16.87
CA MET A 103 -8.51 2.20 16.69
C MET A 103 -9.29 2.94 17.78
N ASP A 104 -8.86 2.87 19.03
CA ASP A 104 -9.61 3.47 20.14
C ASP A 104 -9.57 5.00 20.02
N LYS A 105 -8.39 5.60 19.75
CA LYS A 105 -8.28 7.03 19.46
C LYS A 105 -9.14 7.47 18.28
N TYR A 106 -9.23 6.65 17.24
CA TYR A 106 -10.03 6.97 16.06
C TYR A 106 -11.53 6.89 16.35
N LEU A 107 -11.95 5.93 17.15
CA LEU A 107 -13.35 5.80 17.59
C LEU A 107 -13.79 6.97 18.48
N GLU A 108 -12.93 7.42 19.37
CA GLU A 108 -13.16 8.62 20.19
C GLU A 108 -13.30 9.87 19.33
N GLU A 109 -12.37 10.08 18.40
CA GLU A 109 -12.41 11.23 17.46
C GLU A 109 -13.69 11.25 16.62
N ILE A 110 -14.13 10.08 16.11
CA ILE A 110 -15.38 9.95 15.36
C ILE A 110 -16.58 10.30 16.22
N LYS A 111 -16.63 9.80 17.45
CA LYS A 111 -17.71 10.11 18.37
C LYS A 111 -17.79 11.61 18.67
N ASP A 112 -16.65 12.23 18.96
CA ASP A 112 -16.58 13.64 19.33
C ASP A 112 -16.88 14.59 18.17
N LYS A 113 -16.47 14.24 16.94
CA LYS A 113 -16.58 15.13 15.78
C LYS A 113 -17.81 14.87 14.92
N LEU A 114 -18.32 13.65 14.90
CA LEU A 114 -19.40 13.23 14.01
C LEU A 114 -20.61 12.69 14.76
N ASP A 115 -20.58 12.65 16.09
CA ASP A 115 -21.66 12.11 16.96
C ASP A 115 -22.09 10.67 16.58
N VAL A 116 -21.13 9.88 16.07
CA VAL A 116 -21.39 8.48 15.72
C VAL A 116 -21.04 7.59 16.92
N PRO A 117 -21.99 6.75 17.40
CA PRO A 117 -21.76 5.89 18.54
C PRO A 117 -20.56 4.95 18.31
N HIS A 118 -19.69 4.85 19.33
CA HIS A 118 -18.48 4.06 19.34
C HIS A 118 -18.70 2.61 18.86
N GLU A 119 -19.74 1.94 19.38
CA GLU A 119 -20.04 0.54 19.05
C GLU A 119 -20.47 0.34 17.59
N VAL A 120 -21.16 1.31 17.01
CA VAL A 120 -21.58 1.26 15.60
C VAL A 120 -20.37 1.30 14.70
N MET A 121 -19.48 2.27 14.92
CA MET A 121 -18.28 2.42 14.12
C MET A 121 -17.30 1.26 14.33
N LYS A 122 -17.12 0.80 15.55
CA LYS A 122 -16.27 -0.35 15.87
C LYS A 122 -16.69 -1.62 15.11
N LYS A 123 -17.98 -1.93 15.11
CA LYS A 123 -18.53 -3.06 14.34
C LYS A 123 -18.24 -2.92 12.85
N TYR A 124 -18.43 -1.72 12.29
CA TYR A 124 -18.12 -1.44 10.89
C TYR A 124 -16.64 -1.65 10.56
N LEU A 125 -15.73 -1.10 11.34
CA LEU A 125 -14.28 -1.21 11.12
C LEU A 125 -13.80 -2.66 11.23
N ILE A 126 -14.27 -3.41 12.24
CA ILE A 126 -13.92 -4.83 12.40
C ILE A 126 -14.44 -5.66 11.22
N ARG A 127 -15.67 -5.40 10.76
CA ARG A 127 -16.24 -6.09 9.58
C ARG A 127 -15.44 -5.80 8.31
N SER A 128 -15.02 -4.55 8.11
CA SER A 128 -14.18 -4.14 6.97
C SER A 128 -12.82 -4.80 7.02
N GLN A 129 -12.19 -4.85 8.17
CA GLN A 129 -10.90 -5.52 8.37
C GLN A 129 -10.95 -7.03 8.07
N LYS A 130 -12.04 -7.70 8.46
CA LYS A 130 -12.24 -9.13 8.15
C LYS A 130 -12.32 -9.38 6.64
N LYS A 131 -13.05 -8.53 5.90
CA LYS A 131 -13.19 -8.66 4.44
C LYS A 131 -11.85 -8.54 3.69
N ILE A 132 -10.94 -7.71 4.18
CA ILE A 132 -9.61 -7.54 3.57
C ILE A 132 -8.72 -8.78 3.79
N ARG A 133 -8.91 -9.50 4.90
CA ARG A 133 -8.09 -10.68 5.26
C ARG A 133 -8.57 -11.98 4.60
N THR A 134 -9.78 -12.02 4.06
CA THR A 134 -10.40 -13.22 3.48
C THR A 134 -10.33 -13.27 1.94
N ASN A 135 -9.80 -12.25 1.31
CA ASN A 135 -9.49 -12.21 -0.12
C ASN A 135 -7.97 -12.26 -0.33
#